data_9cb901631d9939f2eb29f8df5d48ef97
#
_entry.id   9cb901631d9939f2eb29f8df5d48ef97
#
_cell.length_a   1.000
_cell.length_b   1.000
_cell.length_c   1.000
_cell.angle_alpha   90.00
_cell.angle_beta   90.00
_cell.angle_gamma   90.00
#
_symmetry.space_group_name_H-M   'P 1'
#
loop_
_entity.id
_entity.type
_entity.pdbx_description
1 polymer ?
#
loop_
_entity_poly.entity_id
_entity_poly.type
_entity_poly.pdbx_seq_one_letter_code
_entity_poly.pdbx_strand_id
1 'polypeptide(L)'
;VIFAFTGLRTQIGLINTPELWCVCLLLITVAVVGKFGGCAVASRLVGESWKDSFTIGTLMNTRGLMELVALNIGYELGVLPPSIFVILIIMALVTTFMTTPLLNLVEWGFAVREQKTVLQRKLLLFFGRPETGGKLLSVYKLLFGKQLSYHQVIAAHYTTGTDVNPTSVEQFFEESFIPVDKQAEHLNIHIEKRYRVTDNLVSDMISTVEAESPDILLLGAGPRFMTDGEKSMTSFFGLFRKKVDDVLEHASCPVAIFVNRDYRNGDEVAVLINGSMDSFLFTYVRRLLEDGGSFIHLYYFSSGSEEYVGQIYKINKQYANRVHLYPLVEIEDLVLPIIHGLLILSYDTCVGIAANEKVFKALPSLLVMKDAS
;
A
#
# COMPACT_ATOMS: atom_id res chain seq x y z
N VAL A 1 35.97 26.54 -17.28
CA VAL A 1 37.30 27.19 -17.21
C VAL A 1 37.77 27.21 -15.75
N ILE A 2 37.01 27.75 -14.76
CA ILE A 2 37.41 27.89 -13.35
C ILE A 2 37.79 26.56 -12.70
N PHE A 3 37.00 25.49 -12.90
CA PHE A 3 37.31 24.14 -12.33
C PHE A 3 38.57 23.51 -12.88
N ALA A 4 38.81 23.65 -14.19
CA ALA A 4 40.02 23.14 -14.79
C ALA A 4 41.24 23.86 -14.22
N PHE A 5 41.14 25.16 -13.99
CA PHE A 5 42.17 25.98 -13.40
C PHE A 5 42.42 25.59 -11.91
N THR A 6 41.39 25.39 -11.14
CA THR A 6 41.46 24.94 -9.75
C THR A 6 42.14 23.57 -9.67
N GLY A 7 41.73 22.63 -10.52
CA GLY A 7 42.33 21.28 -10.57
C GLY A 7 43.80 21.29 -10.96
N LEU A 8 44.23 22.11 -11.92
CA LEU A 8 45.61 22.26 -12.33
C LEU A 8 46.48 22.90 -11.25
N ARG A 9 45.94 23.80 -10.44
CA ARG A 9 46.65 24.45 -9.33
C ARG A 9 46.71 23.60 -8.06
N THR A 10 45.89 22.56 -7.95
CA THR A 10 45.84 21.67 -6.77
C THR A 10 46.99 20.68 -6.82
N GLN A 11 48.10 21.04 -6.22
CA GLN A 11 49.26 20.13 -6.05
C GLN A 11 49.09 19.32 -4.79
N ILE A 12 48.47 18.13 -4.88
CA ILE A 12 48.23 17.21 -3.74
C ILE A 12 49.56 16.82 -3.04
N GLY A 13 50.68 16.84 -3.78
CA GLY A 13 52.00 16.60 -3.25
C GLY A 13 52.50 17.58 -2.18
N LEU A 14 51.80 18.72 -1.96
CA LEU A 14 52.13 19.66 -0.88
C LEU A 14 51.74 19.14 0.52
N ILE A 15 50.93 18.07 0.60
CA ILE A 15 50.52 17.43 1.86
C ILE A 15 51.42 16.22 2.11
N ASN A 16 52.72 16.46 2.34
CA ASN A 16 53.70 15.39 2.51
C ASN A 16 53.93 14.97 3.97
N THR A 17 53.37 15.69 4.94
CA THR A 17 53.57 15.41 6.35
C THR A 17 52.29 14.80 6.99
N PRO A 18 52.41 13.80 7.88
CA PRO A 18 51.25 13.21 8.56
C PRO A 18 50.47 14.24 9.38
N GLU A 19 51.11 15.30 9.84
CA GLU A 19 50.50 16.41 10.58
C GLU A 19 49.48 17.15 9.72
N LEU A 20 49.78 17.44 8.44
CA LEU A 20 48.86 18.11 7.52
C LEU A 20 47.66 17.21 7.19
N TRP A 21 47.81 15.90 7.12
CA TRP A 21 46.71 14.96 6.97
C TRP A 21 45.81 14.94 8.20
N CYS A 22 46.38 15.00 9.42
CA CYS A 22 45.59 15.13 10.65
C CYS A 22 44.80 16.43 10.68
N VAL A 23 45.38 17.54 10.27
CA VAL A 23 44.68 18.83 10.16
C VAL A 23 43.57 18.77 9.12
N CYS A 24 43.82 18.14 7.96
CA CYS A 24 42.83 17.95 6.91
C CYS A 24 41.63 17.15 7.44
N LEU A 25 41.86 16.03 8.11
CA LEU A 25 40.83 15.16 8.68
C LEU A 25 40.02 15.86 9.78
N LEU A 26 40.71 16.64 10.63
CA LEU A 26 40.10 17.44 11.68
C LEU A 26 39.19 18.51 11.08
N LEU A 27 39.63 19.23 10.05
CA LEU A 27 38.79 20.26 9.38
C LEU A 27 37.60 19.64 8.70
N ILE A 28 37.75 18.49 8.03
CA ILE A 28 36.63 17.76 7.43
C ILE A 28 35.62 17.38 8.51
N THR A 29 36.07 16.81 9.62
CA THR A 29 35.22 16.38 10.72
C THR A 29 34.45 17.55 11.33
N VAL A 30 35.11 18.65 11.64
CA VAL A 30 34.48 19.86 12.19
C VAL A 30 33.47 20.44 11.20
N ALA A 31 33.81 20.49 9.92
CA ALA A 31 32.89 21.02 8.89
C ALA A 31 31.64 20.15 8.74
N VAL A 32 31.80 18.82 8.73
CA VAL A 32 30.67 17.87 8.62
C VAL A 32 29.81 17.94 9.88
N VAL A 33 30.39 17.81 11.07
CA VAL A 33 29.64 17.82 12.32
C VAL A 33 28.94 19.16 12.52
N GLY A 34 29.57 20.27 12.23
CA GLY A 34 28.99 21.60 12.36
C GLY A 34 27.80 21.83 11.43
N LYS A 35 27.96 21.53 10.12
CA LYS A 35 26.88 21.75 9.15
C LYS A 35 25.78 20.69 9.26
N PHE A 36 26.14 19.42 9.23
CA PHE A 36 25.18 18.33 9.33
C PHE A 36 24.43 18.38 10.67
N GLY A 37 25.16 18.45 11.79
CA GLY A 37 24.58 18.49 13.11
C GLY A 37 23.74 19.76 13.36
N GLY A 38 24.26 20.91 12.97
CA GLY A 38 23.56 22.20 13.12
C GLY A 38 22.24 22.21 12.33
N CYS A 39 22.25 21.77 11.08
CA CYS A 39 21.05 21.72 10.25
C CYS A 39 20.05 20.66 10.73
N ALA A 40 20.53 19.49 11.15
CA ALA A 40 19.66 18.43 11.67
C ALA A 40 18.96 18.86 12.98
N VAL A 41 19.68 19.52 13.89
CA VAL A 41 19.10 20.04 15.13
C VAL A 41 18.12 21.17 14.84
N ALA A 42 18.47 22.12 13.97
CA ALA A 42 17.60 23.22 13.61
C ALA A 42 16.29 22.73 12.97
N SER A 43 16.39 21.78 12.06
CA SER A 43 15.21 21.15 11.42
C SER A 43 14.34 20.43 12.45
N ARG A 44 14.95 19.75 13.42
CA ARG A 44 14.21 19.09 14.50
C ARG A 44 13.47 20.08 15.40
N LEU A 45 14.05 21.24 15.68
CA LEU A 45 13.42 22.29 16.48
C LEU A 45 12.22 22.93 15.77
N VAL A 46 12.19 22.93 14.44
CA VAL A 46 11.04 23.38 13.66
C VAL A 46 9.90 22.35 13.63
N GLY A 47 10.15 21.10 14.09
CA GLY A 47 9.11 20.07 14.20
C GLY A 47 9.20 18.95 13.15
N GLU A 48 10.21 18.99 12.27
CA GLU A 48 10.40 17.95 11.25
C GLU A 48 10.71 16.57 11.86
N SER A 49 10.44 15.51 11.11
CA SER A 49 10.77 14.15 11.54
C SER A 49 12.28 13.94 11.65
N TRP A 50 12.73 12.97 12.44
CA TRP A 50 14.17 12.64 12.52
C TRP A 50 14.75 12.23 11.17
N LYS A 51 13.96 11.54 10.33
CA LYS A 51 14.36 11.15 8.98
C LYS A 51 14.61 12.39 8.10
N ASP A 52 13.65 13.29 8.07
CA ASP A 52 13.74 14.53 7.28
C ASP A 52 14.86 15.44 7.82
N SER A 53 15.01 15.53 9.14
CA SER A 53 16.08 16.28 9.78
C SER A 53 17.49 15.79 9.40
N PHE A 54 17.71 14.48 9.37
CA PHE A 54 18.97 13.90 8.92
C PHE A 54 19.16 14.04 7.40
N THR A 55 18.09 13.91 6.63
CA THR A 55 18.13 14.13 5.18
C THR A 55 18.51 15.58 4.85
N ILE A 56 17.87 16.55 5.51
CA ILE A 56 18.19 17.97 5.36
C ILE A 56 19.64 18.25 5.79
N GLY A 57 20.08 17.70 6.91
CA GLY A 57 21.45 17.83 7.39
C GLY A 57 22.47 17.30 6.38
N THR A 58 22.19 16.16 5.76
CA THR A 58 23.04 15.55 4.72
C THR A 58 23.10 16.42 3.47
N LEU A 59 21.96 16.90 2.98
CA LEU A 59 21.89 17.76 1.80
C LEU A 59 22.60 19.10 2.02
N MET A 60 22.45 19.69 3.20
CA MET A 60 23.10 20.96 3.54
C MET A 60 24.61 20.83 3.74
N ASN A 61 25.13 19.62 3.88
CA ASN A 61 26.57 19.37 3.97
C ASN A 61 27.28 19.50 2.62
N THR A 62 26.54 19.51 1.50
CA THR A 62 27.12 19.72 0.17
C THR A 62 27.76 21.12 0.07
N ARG A 63 28.87 21.18 -0.65
CA ARG A 63 29.61 22.41 -0.90
C ARG A 63 29.33 22.89 -2.32
N GLY A 64 29.03 24.19 -2.47
CA GLY A 64 28.71 24.79 -3.76
C GLY A 64 29.91 25.33 -4.51
N LEU A 65 29.71 25.61 -5.78
CA LEU A 65 30.68 26.23 -6.69
C LEU A 65 31.28 27.54 -6.19
N MET A 66 30.49 28.34 -5.48
CA MET A 66 30.91 29.63 -4.96
C MET A 66 32.05 29.53 -3.95
N GLU A 67 32.11 28.44 -3.19
CA GLU A 67 33.21 28.22 -2.27
C GLU A 67 34.54 28.01 -2.98
N LEU A 68 34.56 27.24 -4.06
CA LEU A 68 35.77 27.05 -4.88
C LEU A 68 36.21 28.34 -5.54
N VAL A 69 35.30 29.21 -5.94
CA VAL A 69 35.61 30.54 -6.48
C VAL A 69 36.25 31.42 -5.38
N ALA A 70 35.65 31.45 -4.20
CA ALA A 70 36.19 32.22 -3.06
C ALA A 70 37.59 31.72 -2.63
N LEU A 71 37.81 30.42 -2.63
CA LEU A 71 39.11 29.82 -2.33
C LEU A 71 40.17 30.23 -3.38
N ASN A 72 39.83 30.23 -4.67
CA ASN A 72 40.77 30.66 -5.71
C ASN A 72 41.14 32.16 -5.57
N ILE A 73 40.16 33.00 -5.30
CA ILE A 73 40.38 34.45 -5.07
C ILE A 73 41.27 34.63 -3.82
N GLY A 74 40.98 33.93 -2.72
CA GLY A 74 41.78 34.00 -1.51
C GLY A 74 43.24 33.53 -1.71
N TYR A 75 43.46 32.54 -2.57
CA TYR A 75 44.75 32.06 -2.97
C TYR A 75 45.49 33.08 -3.86
N GLU A 76 44.83 33.68 -4.83
CA GLU A 76 45.41 34.71 -5.74
C GLU A 76 45.79 36.00 -5.01
N LEU A 77 45.01 36.38 -4.00
CA LEU A 77 45.30 37.51 -3.14
C LEU A 77 46.44 37.24 -2.09
N GLY A 78 46.97 36.02 -2.07
CA GLY A 78 48.02 35.64 -1.12
C GLY A 78 47.56 35.50 0.33
N VAL A 79 46.24 35.51 0.59
CA VAL A 79 45.67 35.35 1.92
C VAL A 79 45.74 33.91 2.40
N LEU A 80 45.66 32.94 1.47
CA LEU A 80 45.65 31.52 1.77
C LEU A 80 47.03 30.91 1.42
N PRO A 81 47.73 30.27 2.36
CA PRO A 81 48.90 29.47 2.05
C PRO A 81 48.60 28.30 1.14
N PRO A 82 49.51 27.88 0.24
CA PRO A 82 49.27 26.79 -0.71
C PRO A 82 48.76 25.49 -0.05
N SER A 83 49.30 25.11 1.10
CA SER A 83 48.93 23.90 1.85
C SER A 83 47.48 23.96 2.35
N ILE A 84 47.06 25.10 2.90
CA ILE A 84 45.67 25.30 3.38
C ILE A 84 44.68 25.33 2.22
N PHE A 85 45.07 25.95 1.10
CA PHE A 85 44.24 25.93 -0.12
C PHE A 85 43.93 24.51 -0.59
N VAL A 86 44.93 23.64 -0.67
CA VAL A 86 44.78 22.23 -1.05
C VAL A 86 43.90 21.46 -0.06
N ILE A 87 44.11 21.67 1.25
CA ILE A 87 43.26 21.05 2.29
C ILE A 87 41.80 21.44 2.16
N LEU A 88 41.51 22.70 1.93
CA LEU A 88 40.12 23.19 1.78
C LEU A 88 39.45 22.66 0.49
N ILE A 89 40.22 22.48 -0.59
CA ILE A 89 39.69 21.83 -1.81
C ILE A 89 39.37 20.36 -1.55
N ILE A 90 40.28 19.62 -0.91
CA ILE A 90 40.05 18.22 -0.56
C ILE A 90 38.80 18.11 0.34
N MET A 91 38.68 18.98 1.32
CA MET A 91 37.51 19.05 2.19
C MET A 91 36.20 19.26 1.38
N ALA A 92 36.21 20.20 0.42
CA ALA A 92 35.04 20.47 -0.43
C ALA A 92 34.65 19.26 -1.30
N LEU A 93 35.63 18.57 -1.87
CA LEU A 93 35.42 17.36 -2.66
C LEU A 93 34.88 16.21 -1.81
N VAL A 94 35.49 15.91 -0.69
CA VAL A 94 35.14 14.82 0.21
C VAL A 94 33.70 15.03 0.72
N THR A 95 33.36 16.22 1.19
CA THR A 95 32.00 16.52 1.70
C THR A 95 30.93 16.40 0.62
N THR A 96 31.25 16.75 -0.61
CA THR A 96 30.32 16.61 -1.74
C THR A 96 30.13 15.15 -2.15
N PHE A 97 31.21 14.37 -2.29
CA PHE A 97 31.13 12.95 -2.61
C PHE A 97 30.46 12.12 -1.51
N MET A 98 30.61 12.51 -0.24
CA MET A 98 30.05 11.81 0.91
C MET A 98 28.51 11.96 0.99
N THR A 99 27.92 12.92 0.31
CA THR A 99 26.47 13.18 0.40
C THR A 99 25.62 12.01 -0.07
N THR A 100 25.93 11.41 -1.22
CA THR A 100 25.19 10.25 -1.75
C THR A 100 25.27 9.02 -0.85
N PRO A 101 26.47 8.57 -0.39
CA PRO A 101 26.57 7.49 0.59
C PRO A 101 25.83 7.78 1.90
N LEU A 102 25.88 9.02 2.41
CA LEU A 102 25.17 9.41 3.63
C LEU A 102 23.67 9.38 3.45
N LEU A 103 23.12 9.86 2.31
CA LEU A 103 21.70 9.76 2.00
C LEU A 103 21.25 8.30 1.99
N ASN A 104 21.97 7.43 1.28
CA ASN A 104 21.66 6.01 1.24
C ASN A 104 21.70 5.37 2.63
N LEU A 105 22.64 5.81 3.48
CA LEU A 105 22.79 5.31 4.85
C LEU A 105 21.65 5.81 5.75
N VAL A 106 21.21 7.05 5.58
CA VAL A 106 20.01 7.60 6.25
C VAL A 106 18.79 6.83 5.79
N GLU A 107 18.57 6.66 4.49
CA GLU A 107 17.44 5.90 3.95
C GLU A 107 17.45 4.45 4.44
N TRP A 108 18.60 3.77 4.39
CA TRP A 108 18.74 2.41 4.90
C TRP A 108 18.46 2.31 6.40
N GLY A 109 19.01 3.22 7.20
CA GLY A 109 18.81 3.23 8.64
C GLY A 109 17.38 3.51 9.07
N PHE A 110 16.69 4.39 8.34
CA PHE A 110 15.27 4.68 8.61
C PHE A 110 14.35 3.66 7.94
N ALA A 111 14.69 3.09 6.78
CA ALA A 111 13.93 1.98 6.18
C ALA A 111 13.91 0.74 7.09
N VAL A 112 15.02 0.39 7.72
CA VAL A 112 15.08 -0.67 8.75
C VAL A 112 14.21 -0.31 9.96
N ARG A 113 14.09 0.97 10.30
CA ARG A 113 13.26 1.45 11.42
C ARG A 113 11.79 1.64 11.02
N GLU A 114 11.50 2.06 9.80
CA GLU A 114 10.15 2.11 9.22
C GLU A 114 9.57 0.70 9.03
N GLN A 115 10.37 -0.31 8.73
CA GLN A 115 9.93 -1.71 8.78
C GLN A 115 9.51 -2.16 10.19
N LYS A 116 9.99 -1.50 11.25
CA LYS A 116 9.52 -1.72 12.64
C LYS A 116 8.36 -0.81 13.05
N THR A 117 8.10 0.26 12.31
CA THR A 117 6.99 1.20 12.50
C THR A 117 6.14 1.29 11.22
N VAL A 118 6.15 0.23 10.39
CA VAL A 118 5.04 0.01 9.47
C VAL A 118 3.81 -0.03 10.36
N LEU A 119 2.98 0.99 10.28
CA LEU A 119 1.63 0.97 10.79
C LEU A 119 1.10 -0.42 10.46
N GLN A 120 0.99 -1.27 11.49
CA GLN A 120 0.38 -2.57 11.33
C GLN A 120 -1.04 -2.28 10.87
N ARG A 121 -1.26 -2.35 9.54
CA ARG A 121 -2.61 -2.17 9.02
C ARG A 121 -3.47 -3.24 9.62
N LYS A 122 -4.55 -2.82 10.22
CA LYS A 122 -5.50 -3.70 10.86
C LYS A 122 -6.55 -4.12 9.83
N LEU A 123 -6.58 -5.40 9.54
CA LEU A 123 -7.60 -6.02 8.70
C LEU A 123 -8.64 -6.70 9.59
N LEU A 124 -9.90 -6.40 9.35
CA LEU A 124 -11.01 -7.09 9.97
C LEU A 124 -11.77 -7.93 8.93
N LEU A 125 -11.85 -9.24 9.16
CA LEU A 125 -12.56 -10.19 8.32
C LEU A 125 -13.83 -10.64 9.03
N PHE A 126 -14.98 -10.51 8.39
CA PHE A 126 -16.21 -11.17 8.83
C PHE A 126 -16.63 -12.25 7.84
N PHE A 127 -16.91 -13.43 8.35
CA PHE A 127 -17.42 -14.54 7.54
C PHE A 127 -18.53 -15.29 8.27
N GLY A 128 -19.54 -15.67 7.51
CA GLY A 128 -20.67 -16.46 8.02
C GLY A 128 -20.50 -17.96 7.82
N ARG A 129 -19.57 -18.41 6.95
CA ARG A 129 -19.24 -19.82 6.73
C ARG A 129 -17.74 -20.04 6.83
N PRO A 130 -17.29 -21.14 7.47
CA PRO A 130 -15.88 -21.46 7.65
C PRO A 130 -15.07 -21.42 6.36
N GLU A 131 -15.58 -22.02 5.28
CA GLU A 131 -14.89 -22.09 3.97
C GLU A 131 -14.71 -20.69 3.34
N THR A 132 -15.66 -19.78 3.59
CA THR A 132 -15.57 -18.39 3.11
C THR A 132 -14.45 -17.65 3.81
N GLY A 133 -14.21 -17.92 5.11
CA GLY A 133 -13.12 -17.31 5.87
C GLY A 133 -11.74 -17.61 5.27
N GLY A 134 -11.46 -18.87 4.93
CA GLY A 134 -10.23 -19.25 4.25
C GLY A 134 -10.06 -18.58 2.88
N LYS A 135 -11.15 -18.50 2.08
CA LYS A 135 -11.13 -17.82 0.77
C LYS A 135 -10.94 -16.31 0.89
N LEU A 136 -11.48 -15.66 1.92
CA LEU A 136 -11.23 -14.24 2.20
C LEU A 136 -9.75 -13.94 2.44
N LEU A 137 -9.04 -14.82 3.14
CA LEU A 137 -7.59 -14.69 3.31
C LEU A 137 -6.84 -14.83 1.99
N SER A 138 -7.30 -15.71 1.09
CA SER A 138 -6.72 -15.84 -0.24
C SER A 138 -6.94 -14.58 -1.08
N VAL A 139 -8.14 -14.00 -1.05
CA VAL A 139 -8.45 -12.73 -1.71
C VAL A 139 -7.62 -11.59 -1.11
N TYR A 140 -7.47 -11.58 0.21
CA TYR A 140 -6.62 -10.59 0.88
C TYR A 140 -5.15 -10.69 0.45
N LYS A 141 -4.61 -11.92 0.38
CA LYS A 141 -3.27 -12.16 -0.17
C LYS A 141 -3.15 -11.62 -1.60
N LEU A 142 -4.16 -11.83 -2.43
CA LEU A 142 -4.18 -11.34 -3.80
C LEU A 142 -4.08 -9.81 -3.86
N LEU A 143 -4.81 -9.09 -2.98
CA LEU A 143 -4.84 -7.63 -2.93
C LEU A 143 -3.58 -6.99 -2.32
N PHE A 144 -2.94 -7.64 -1.34
CA PHE A 144 -1.88 -7.05 -0.53
C PHE A 144 -0.54 -7.81 -0.58
N GLY A 145 -0.50 -8.96 -1.25
CA GLY A 145 0.70 -9.71 -1.63
C GLY A 145 1.80 -9.78 -0.57
N LYS A 146 2.93 -9.17 -0.84
CA LYS A 146 4.12 -9.17 0.01
C LYS A 146 3.96 -8.39 1.33
N GLN A 147 2.99 -7.49 1.43
CA GLN A 147 2.77 -6.68 2.63
C GLN A 147 1.96 -7.41 3.71
N LEU A 148 1.47 -8.61 3.41
CA LEU A 148 0.59 -9.39 4.25
C LEU A 148 1.15 -9.67 5.66
N SER A 149 2.45 -9.96 5.76
CA SER A 149 3.13 -10.27 7.02
C SER A 149 3.23 -9.09 8.01
N TYR A 150 2.96 -7.87 7.55
CA TYR A 150 2.99 -6.68 8.39
C TYR A 150 1.61 -6.26 8.88
N HIS A 151 0.55 -6.99 8.51
CA HIS A 151 -0.81 -6.66 8.87
C HIS A 151 -1.27 -7.46 10.09
N GLN A 152 -1.98 -6.79 11.01
CA GLN A 152 -2.73 -7.47 12.06
C GLN A 152 -4.05 -7.94 11.46
N VAL A 153 -4.28 -9.25 11.44
CA VAL A 153 -5.49 -9.84 10.87
C VAL A 153 -6.40 -10.32 11.99
N ILE A 154 -7.59 -9.74 12.07
CA ILE A 154 -8.65 -10.14 12.99
C ILE A 154 -9.72 -10.88 12.19
N ALA A 155 -9.93 -12.14 12.48
CA ALA A 155 -10.96 -12.96 11.84
C ALA A 155 -12.16 -13.13 12.80
N ALA A 156 -13.31 -12.59 12.41
CA ALA A 156 -14.52 -12.61 13.22
C ALA A 156 -15.59 -13.52 12.59
N HIS A 157 -16.11 -14.44 13.39
CA HIS A 157 -17.23 -15.31 13.05
C HIS A 157 -18.35 -15.12 14.06
N TYR A 158 -19.49 -14.62 13.60
CA TYR A 158 -20.65 -14.38 14.45
C TYR A 158 -21.79 -15.29 14.03
N THR A 159 -22.38 -15.97 15.02
CA THR A 159 -23.46 -16.93 14.82
C THR A 159 -24.71 -16.44 15.55
N THR A 160 -25.87 -16.58 14.91
CA THR A 160 -27.16 -16.23 15.54
C THR A 160 -27.52 -17.24 16.63
N GLY A 161 -28.03 -16.75 17.77
CA GLY A 161 -28.35 -17.57 18.94
C GLY A 161 -29.34 -18.70 18.70
N THR A 162 -30.10 -18.64 17.62
CA THR A 162 -31.03 -19.70 17.17
C THR A 162 -30.34 -20.93 16.59
N ASP A 163 -29.08 -20.81 16.17
CA ASP A 163 -28.35 -21.83 15.43
C ASP A 163 -27.37 -22.64 16.32
N VAL A 164 -27.19 -22.25 17.59
CA VAL A 164 -26.17 -22.84 18.48
C VAL A 164 -26.75 -23.33 19.77
N ASN A 165 -26.47 -24.60 20.10
CA ASN A 165 -26.78 -25.16 21.43
C ASN A 165 -25.71 -24.69 22.43
N PRO A 166 -26.02 -24.09 23.58
CA PRO A 166 -25.07 -23.53 24.54
C PRO A 166 -23.97 -24.49 24.99
N THR A 167 -24.23 -25.79 24.94
CA THR A 167 -23.26 -26.84 25.36
C THR A 167 -22.19 -27.16 24.34
N SER A 168 -22.27 -26.63 23.12
CA SER A 168 -21.35 -26.92 22.00
C SER A 168 -20.66 -25.69 21.42
N VAL A 169 -20.68 -24.54 22.11
CA VAL A 169 -20.10 -23.27 21.64
C VAL A 169 -18.61 -23.42 21.34
N GLU A 170 -17.86 -24.13 22.17
CA GLU A 170 -16.42 -24.33 22.01
C GLU A 170 -16.09 -25.15 20.75
N GLN A 171 -16.86 -26.21 20.53
CA GLN A 171 -16.73 -27.02 19.31
C GLN A 171 -17.08 -26.24 18.06
N PHE A 172 -18.14 -25.42 18.05
CA PHE A 172 -18.49 -24.56 16.97
C PHE A 172 -17.43 -23.49 16.69
N PHE A 173 -16.79 -22.97 17.74
CA PHE A 173 -15.66 -22.07 17.61
C PHE A 173 -14.50 -22.73 16.86
N GLU A 174 -14.06 -23.89 17.30
CA GLU A 174 -12.95 -24.62 16.67
C GLU A 174 -13.26 -24.97 15.21
N GLU A 175 -14.41 -25.61 14.95
CA GLU A 175 -14.82 -26.01 13.61
C GLU A 175 -14.92 -24.81 12.64
N SER A 176 -15.38 -23.65 13.12
CA SER A 176 -15.55 -22.44 12.31
C SER A 176 -14.23 -21.86 11.82
N PHE A 177 -13.14 -22.04 12.55
CA PHE A 177 -11.85 -21.47 12.22
C PHE A 177 -10.88 -22.43 11.51
N ILE A 178 -11.17 -23.75 11.44
CA ILE A 178 -10.29 -24.72 10.76
C ILE A 178 -9.84 -24.28 9.36
N PRO A 179 -10.74 -23.87 8.44
CA PRO A 179 -10.32 -23.47 7.10
C PRO A 179 -9.51 -22.15 7.09
N VAL A 180 -9.78 -21.27 8.05
CA VAL A 180 -9.06 -20.00 8.23
C VAL A 180 -7.65 -20.27 8.74
N ASP A 181 -7.51 -21.13 9.76
CA ASP A 181 -6.22 -21.52 10.32
C ASP A 181 -5.33 -22.21 9.28
N LYS A 182 -5.88 -23.18 8.56
CA LYS A 182 -5.15 -23.86 7.47
C LYS A 182 -4.62 -22.88 6.42
N GLN A 183 -5.42 -21.90 6.06
CA GLN A 183 -5.01 -20.89 5.10
C GLN A 183 -3.99 -19.91 5.70
N ALA A 184 -4.13 -19.57 6.97
CA ALA A 184 -3.20 -18.72 7.69
C ALA A 184 -1.80 -19.34 7.82
N GLU A 185 -1.74 -20.63 8.16
CA GLU A 185 -0.49 -21.40 8.19
C GLU A 185 0.17 -21.41 6.80
N HIS A 186 -0.60 -21.68 5.73
CA HIS A 186 -0.09 -21.67 4.37
C HIS A 186 0.47 -20.30 3.95
N LEU A 187 -0.10 -19.20 4.49
CA LEU A 187 0.31 -17.83 4.21
C LEU A 187 1.37 -17.31 5.19
N ASN A 188 1.68 -18.08 6.24
CA ASN A 188 2.56 -17.69 7.34
C ASN A 188 2.16 -16.37 8.00
N ILE A 189 0.87 -16.21 8.30
CA ILE A 189 0.29 -15.04 8.97
C ILE A 189 -0.31 -15.41 10.31
N HIS A 190 -0.21 -14.49 11.26
CA HIS A 190 -0.87 -14.63 12.55
C HIS A 190 -2.27 -14.03 12.49
N ILE A 191 -3.27 -14.76 13.02
CA ILE A 191 -4.68 -14.33 13.03
C ILE A 191 -5.17 -14.26 14.45
N GLU A 192 -5.81 -13.16 14.80
CA GLU A 192 -6.59 -13.00 16.02
C GLU A 192 -8.04 -13.41 15.75
N LYS A 193 -8.54 -14.38 16.52
CA LYS A 193 -9.89 -14.94 16.33
C LYS A 193 -10.90 -14.27 17.24
N ARG A 194 -12.03 -13.86 16.68
CA ARG A 194 -13.17 -13.34 17.42
C ARG A 194 -14.41 -14.18 17.09
N TYR A 195 -14.97 -14.81 18.09
CA TYR A 195 -16.23 -15.56 17.98
C TYR A 195 -17.27 -14.97 18.92
N ARG A 196 -18.48 -14.79 18.41
CA ARG A 196 -19.61 -14.30 19.22
C ARG A 196 -20.91 -14.95 18.77
N VAL A 197 -21.72 -15.34 19.74
CA VAL A 197 -23.12 -15.69 19.53
C VAL A 197 -23.94 -14.42 19.76
N THR A 198 -24.78 -14.05 18.81
CA THR A 198 -25.49 -12.74 18.78
C THR A 198 -26.94 -12.89 18.36
N ASP A 199 -27.78 -12.03 18.91
CA ASP A 199 -29.17 -11.91 18.48
C ASP A 199 -29.33 -10.83 17.37
N ASN A 200 -28.36 -9.90 17.27
CA ASN A 200 -28.36 -8.84 16.24
C ASN A 200 -27.00 -8.73 15.57
N LEU A 201 -26.82 -9.51 14.49
CA LEU A 201 -25.58 -9.62 13.75
C LEU A 201 -25.02 -8.27 13.27
N VAL A 202 -25.88 -7.42 12.69
CA VAL A 202 -25.45 -6.12 12.09
C VAL A 202 -24.95 -5.16 13.17
N SER A 203 -25.70 -5.03 14.26
CA SER A 203 -25.32 -4.16 15.39
C SER A 203 -23.98 -4.57 16.01
N ASP A 204 -23.77 -5.89 16.21
CA ASP A 204 -22.53 -6.38 16.76
C ASP A 204 -21.34 -6.28 15.80
N MET A 205 -21.58 -6.40 14.49
CA MET A 205 -20.56 -6.12 13.48
C MET A 205 -20.14 -4.65 13.51
N ILE A 206 -21.09 -3.72 13.53
CA ILE A 206 -20.81 -2.28 13.60
C ILE A 206 -20.04 -1.95 14.86
N SER A 207 -20.47 -2.42 16.03
CA SER A 207 -19.77 -2.18 17.30
C SER A 207 -18.34 -2.70 17.29
N THR A 208 -18.09 -3.80 16.57
CA THR A 208 -16.74 -4.35 16.43
C THR A 208 -15.89 -3.53 15.46
N VAL A 209 -16.46 -3.06 14.35
CA VAL A 209 -15.75 -2.16 13.42
C VAL A 209 -15.36 -0.86 14.14
N GLU A 210 -16.25 -0.27 14.93
CA GLU A 210 -15.97 0.94 15.71
C GLU A 210 -14.87 0.70 16.77
N ALA A 211 -14.97 -0.41 17.50
CA ALA A 211 -14.00 -0.75 18.57
C ALA A 211 -12.61 -1.07 18.03
N GLU A 212 -12.53 -1.81 16.93
CA GLU A 212 -11.27 -2.25 16.35
C GLU A 212 -10.65 -1.21 15.42
N SER A 213 -11.45 -0.28 14.87
CA SER A 213 -11.02 0.77 13.93
C SER A 213 -10.09 0.23 12.83
N PRO A 214 -10.55 -0.74 12.00
CA PRO A 214 -9.69 -1.36 11.00
C PRO A 214 -9.37 -0.41 9.84
N ASP A 215 -8.22 -0.64 9.20
CA ASP A 215 -7.83 0.08 7.98
C ASP A 215 -8.54 -0.46 6.73
N ILE A 216 -9.05 -1.69 6.79
CA ILE A 216 -9.89 -2.31 5.77
C ILE A 216 -10.78 -3.37 6.38
N LEU A 217 -12.02 -3.41 5.91
CA LEU A 217 -13.03 -4.37 6.30
C LEU A 217 -13.34 -5.32 5.14
N LEU A 218 -13.17 -6.64 5.34
CA LEU A 218 -13.58 -7.67 4.39
C LEU A 218 -14.79 -8.43 4.91
N LEU A 219 -15.85 -8.45 4.12
CA LEU A 219 -17.10 -9.15 4.44
C LEU A 219 -17.28 -10.35 3.51
N GLY A 220 -17.45 -11.54 4.05
CA GLY A 220 -17.79 -12.74 3.29
C GLY A 220 -19.30 -12.90 3.15
N ALA A 221 -19.83 -12.68 1.96
CA ALA A 221 -21.22 -13.00 1.64
C ALA A 221 -21.36 -14.50 1.34
N GLY A 222 -22.01 -15.23 2.23
CA GLY A 222 -22.28 -16.66 2.03
C GLY A 222 -23.58 -16.91 1.22
N PRO A 223 -23.76 -18.12 0.63
CA PRO A 223 -24.97 -18.46 -0.12
C PRO A 223 -26.25 -18.54 0.73
N ARG A 224 -26.19 -18.57 2.07
CA ARG A 224 -27.39 -18.35 2.90
C ARG A 224 -28.03 -16.98 2.70
N PHE A 225 -27.26 -16.02 2.19
CA PHE A 225 -27.80 -14.80 1.64
C PHE A 225 -28.50 -15.02 0.28
N MET A 226 -28.34 -16.22 -0.33
CA MET A 226 -28.87 -16.58 -1.64
C MET A 226 -30.06 -17.57 -1.61
N THR A 227 -30.37 -18.17 -0.47
CA THR A 227 -31.30 -19.33 -0.39
C THR A 227 -32.56 -19.13 0.47
N ASP A 228 -32.99 -17.92 0.72
CA ASP A 228 -34.39 -17.75 1.13
C ASP A 228 -35.29 -17.95 -0.09
N GLY A 229 -35.93 -19.11 -0.08
CA GLY A 229 -36.67 -19.69 -1.19
C GLY A 229 -37.53 -18.76 -2.03
N GLU A 230 -37.48 -18.99 -3.33
CA GLU A 230 -38.46 -18.53 -4.34
C GLU A 230 -38.70 -17.02 -4.54
N LYS A 231 -37.92 -16.13 -3.98
CA LYS A 231 -38.04 -14.72 -4.31
C LYS A 231 -36.90 -14.29 -5.23
N SER A 232 -37.28 -13.62 -6.31
CA SER A 232 -36.45 -12.98 -7.32
C SER A 232 -35.10 -12.46 -6.76
N MET A 233 -34.04 -12.55 -7.54
CA MET A 233 -32.69 -12.04 -7.20
C MET A 233 -32.68 -10.55 -6.83
N THR A 234 -33.65 -9.79 -7.28
CA THR A 234 -33.97 -8.42 -6.85
C THR A 234 -34.35 -8.34 -5.36
N SER A 235 -34.99 -9.36 -4.80
CA SER A 235 -35.32 -9.44 -3.37
C SER A 235 -34.12 -9.79 -2.52
N PHE A 236 -33.15 -10.59 -3.05
CA PHE A 236 -31.88 -10.89 -2.42
C PHE A 236 -31.03 -9.62 -2.26
N PHE A 237 -30.86 -8.86 -3.36
CA PHE A 237 -30.12 -7.60 -3.31
C PHE A 237 -30.79 -6.58 -2.37
N GLY A 238 -32.13 -6.57 -2.26
CA GLY A 238 -32.84 -5.70 -1.34
C GLY A 238 -32.55 -5.99 0.13
N LEU A 239 -32.60 -7.28 0.55
CA LEU A 239 -32.33 -7.68 1.94
C LEU A 239 -30.84 -7.60 2.29
N PHE A 240 -29.98 -8.01 1.36
CA PHE A 240 -28.53 -7.90 1.50
C PHE A 240 -28.10 -6.43 1.53
N ARG A 241 -28.64 -5.63 0.60
CA ARG A 241 -28.38 -4.20 0.51
C ARG A 241 -28.67 -3.50 1.83
N LYS A 242 -29.82 -3.73 2.44
CA LYS A 242 -30.16 -3.07 3.70
C LYS A 242 -29.17 -3.39 4.83
N LYS A 243 -28.77 -4.68 4.99
CA LYS A 243 -27.81 -5.09 6.02
C LYS A 243 -26.40 -4.58 5.73
N VAL A 244 -26.03 -4.52 4.46
CA VAL A 244 -24.72 -4.03 4.02
C VAL A 244 -24.66 -2.51 4.06
N ASP A 245 -25.72 -1.81 3.62
CA ASP A 245 -25.80 -0.36 3.70
C ASP A 245 -25.61 0.14 5.14
N ASP A 246 -26.25 -0.53 6.12
CA ASP A 246 -26.06 -0.20 7.55
C ASP A 246 -24.58 -0.31 7.98
N VAL A 247 -23.87 -1.34 7.52
CA VAL A 247 -22.43 -1.49 7.81
C VAL A 247 -21.59 -0.48 7.04
N LEU A 248 -21.92 -0.23 5.76
CA LEU A 248 -21.19 0.70 4.91
C LEU A 248 -21.33 2.17 5.35
N GLU A 249 -22.46 2.53 5.96
CA GLU A 249 -22.68 3.89 6.51
C GLU A 249 -21.87 4.16 7.78
N HIS A 250 -21.59 3.10 8.56
CA HIS A 250 -20.85 3.22 9.83
C HIS A 250 -19.35 2.90 9.69
N ALA A 251 -18.91 2.34 8.56
CA ALA A 251 -17.51 2.02 8.34
C ALA A 251 -16.73 3.27 7.92
N SER A 252 -15.77 3.68 8.75
CA SER A 252 -14.81 4.77 8.45
C SER A 252 -13.61 4.31 7.59
N CYS A 253 -13.62 3.08 7.09
CA CYS A 253 -12.57 2.47 6.30
C CYS A 253 -13.11 1.88 5.00
N PRO A 254 -12.24 1.62 4.00
CA PRO A 254 -12.65 0.90 2.80
C PRO A 254 -13.24 -0.47 3.13
N VAL A 255 -14.35 -0.81 2.49
CA VAL A 255 -15.05 -2.08 2.67
C VAL A 255 -15.00 -2.89 1.38
N ALA A 256 -14.64 -4.16 1.50
CA ALA A 256 -14.66 -5.11 0.41
C ALA A 256 -15.58 -6.28 0.75
N ILE A 257 -16.56 -6.56 -0.13
CA ILE A 257 -17.55 -7.61 0.04
C ILE A 257 -17.26 -8.72 -0.96
N PHE A 258 -16.89 -9.88 -0.44
CA PHE A 258 -16.59 -11.05 -1.25
C PHE A 258 -17.83 -11.93 -1.41
N VAL A 259 -18.32 -12.06 -2.65
CA VAL A 259 -19.38 -12.99 -3.04
C VAL A 259 -18.77 -14.20 -3.71
N ASN A 260 -18.69 -15.30 -2.98
CA ASN A 260 -18.10 -16.52 -3.50
C ASN A 260 -19.08 -17.30 -4.40
N ARG A 261 -18.69 -17.50 -5.67
CA ARG A 261 -19.37 -18.33 -6.67
C ARG A 261 -18.40 -19.36 -7.25
N ASP A 262 -17.81 -20.19 -6.39
CA ASP A 262 -16.77 -21.17 -6.74
C ASP A 262 -15.43 -20.53 -7.14
N TYR A 263 -15.00 -19.49 -6.40
CA TYR A 263 -13.67 -18.91 -6.57
C TYR A 263 -12.58 -19.94 -6.35
N ARG A 264 -11.75 -20.11 -7.35
CA ARG A 264 -10.51 -20.88 -7.28
C ARG A 264 -9.35 -19.91 -7.39
N ASN A 265 -8.40 -20.01 -6.49
CA ASN A 265 -7.20 -19.17 -6.51
C ASN A 265 -6.55 -19.25 -7.89
N GLY A 266 -6.55 -18.15 -8.61
CA GLY A 266 -5.96 -18.03 -9.95
C GLY A 266 -5.27 -16.68 -10.09
N ASP A 267 -4.33 -16.61 -11.03
CA ASP A 267 -3.55 -15.41 -11.31
C ASP A 267 -4.32 -14.40 -12.20
N GLU A 268 -5.51 -14.77 -12.69
CA GLU A 268 -6.34 -13.94 -13.56
C GLU A 268 -7.43 -13.23 -12.76
N VAL A 269 -7.47 -11.91 -12.89
CA VAL A 269 -8.42 -11.03 -12.21
C VAL A 269 -9.08 -10.12 -13.24
N ALA A 270 -10.40 -10.05 -13.22
CA ALA A 270 -11.14 -9.04 -13.96
C ALA A 270 -11.38 -7.82 -13.06
N VAL A 271 -11.25 -6.63 -13.62
CA VAL A 271 -11.61 -5.39 -12.94
C VAL A 271 -12.53 -4.59 -13.84
N LEU A 272 -13.69 -4.20 -13.32
CA LEU A 272 -14.64 -3.36 -14.03
C LEU A 272 -14.65 -1.97 -13.42
N ILE A 273 -14.39 -0.97 -14.24
CA ILE A 273 -14.36 0.44 -13.85
C ILE A 273 -15.39 1.22 -14.66
N ASN A 274 -16.35 1.83 -13.95
CA ASN A 274 -17.45 2.58 -14.54
C ASN A 274 -17.30 4.09 -14.28
N GLY A 275 -16.34 4.71 -14.98
CA GLY A 275 -16.11 6.15 -14.91
C GLY A 275 -15.24 6.61 -13.74
N SER A 276 -15.26 7.91 -13.49
CA SER A 276 -14.37 8.59 -12.52
C SER A 276 -14.68 8.24 -11.06
N MET A 277 -15.91 7.86 -10.74
CA MET A 277 -16.32 7.47 -9.38
C MET A 277 -15.58 6.21 -8.91
N ASP A 278 -15.20 5.34 -9.85
CA ASP A 278 -14.47 4.11 -9.57
C ASP A 278 -12.94 4.28 -9.59
N SER A 279 -12.44 5.52 -9.64
CA SER A 279 -11.00 5.81 -9.75
C SER A 279 -10.16 5.24 -8.60
N PHE A 280 -10.73 5.05 -7.42
CA PHE A 280 -10.06 4.41 -6.28
C PHE A 280 -9.63 2.97 -6.61
N LEU A 281 -10.34 2.27 -7.52
CA LEU A 281 -9.98 0.91 -7.95
C LEU A 281 -8.62 0.86 -8.66
N PHE A 282 -8.15 1.95 -9.28
CA PHE A 282 -6.82 2.00 -9.88
C PHE A 282 -5.69 1.74 -8.87
N THR A 283 -5.90 2.09 -7.61
CA THR A 283 -4.95 1.80 -6.54
C THR A 283 -4.80 0.29 -6.33
N TYR A 284 -5.90 -0.45 -6.38
CA TYR A 284 -5.88 -1.91 -6.26
C TYR A 284 -5.34 -2.58 -7.53
N VAL A 285 -5.69 -2.07 -8.71
CA VAL A 285 -5.10 -2.54 -9.99
C VAL A 285 -3.58 -2.42 -9.97
N ARG A 286 -3.03 -1.28 -9.54
CA ARG A 286 -1.58 -1.10 -9.44
C ARG A 286 -0.95 -2.08 -8.46
N ARG A 287 -1.54 -2.29 -7.28
CA ARG A 287 -1.05 -3.26 -6.29
C ARG A 287 -1.01 -4.69 -6.84
N LEU A 288 -2.08 -5.13 -7.51
CA LEU A 288 -2.14 -6.44 -8.15
C LEU A 288 -1.02 -6.62 -9.20
N LEU A 289 -0.64 -5.55 -9.90
CA LEU A 289 0.41 -5.56 -10.90
C LEU A 289 1.82 -5.48 -10.28
N GLU A 290 2.00 -4.72 -9.20
CA GLU A 290 3.29 -4.54 -8.53
C GLU A 290 3.74 -5.79 -7.77
N ASP A 291 2.83 -6.51 -7.14
CA ASP A 291 3.13 -7.74 -6.39
C ASP A 291 3.42 -8.98 -7.24
N GLY A 292 3.28 -8.88 -8.54
CA GLY A 292 4.09 -9.67 -9.47
C GLY A 292 3.50 -10.98 -10.00
N GLY A 293 2.22 -11.28 -9.83
CA GLY A 293 1.67 -12.56 -10.31
C GLY A 293 0.45 -12.42 -11.22
N SER A 294 -0.36 -11.39 -11.04
CA SER A 294 -1.69 -11.35 -11.63
C SER A 294 -1.73 -10.83 -13.07
N PHE A 295 -2.54 -11.47 -13.89
CA PHE A 295 -2.99 -10.96 -15.18
C PHE A 295 -4.33 -10.26 -14.99
N ILE A 296 -4.44 -9.02 -15.50
CA ILE A 296 -5.61 -8.18 -15.30
C ILE A 296 -6.37 -8.00 -16.60
N HIS A 297 -7.65 -8.37 -16.58
CA HIS A 297 -8.63 -8.05 -17.62
C HIS A 297 -9.38 -6.80 -17.18
N LEU A 298 -9.00 -5.65 -17.74
CA LEU A 298 -9.56 -4.35 -17.37
C LEU A 298 -10.71 -3.97 -18.30
N TYR A 299 -11.92 -4.04 -17.79
CA TYR A 299 -13.15 -3.61 -18.47
C TYR A 299 -13.46 -2.17 -18.10
N TYR A 300 -13.76 -1.35 -19.09
CA TYR A 300 -14.04 0.07 -18.85
C TYR A 300 -15.02 0.64 -19.88
N PHE A 301 -15.81 1.62 -19.46
CA PHE A 301 -16.72 2.33 -20.33
C PHE A 301 -15.99 3.47 -21.04
N SER A 302 -16.12 3.52 -22.38
CA SER A 302 -15.45 4.51 -23.23
C SER A 302 -16.00 5.94 -23.07
N SER A 303 -17.16 6.10 -22.45
CA SER A 303 -17.86 7.39 -22.21
C SER A 303 -17.30 8.20 -21.03
N GLY A 304 -16.18 7.79 -20.42
CA GLY A 304 -15.54 8.48 -19.30
C GLY A 304 -14.78 9.75 -19.68
N SER A 305 -14.38 10.53 -18.65
CA SER A 305 -13.55 11.72 -18.85
C SER A 305 -12.18 11.39 -19.46
N GLU A 306 -11.54 12.37 -20.16
CA GLU A 306 -10.21 12.20 -20.75
C GLU A 306 -9.17 11.78 -19.70
N GLU A 307 -9.26 12.31 -18.49
CA GLU A 307 -8.36 11.97 -17.39
C GLU A 307 -8.48 10.50 -16.98
N TYR A 308 -9.69 10.00 -16.84
CA TYR A 308 -10.00 8.61 -16.53
C TYR A 308 -9.43 7.65 -17.59
N VAL A 309 -9.74 7.91 -18.86
CA VAL A 309 -9.22 7.12 -19.99
C VAL A 309 -7.69 7.20 -20.07
N GLY A 310 -7.11 8.37 -19.80
CA GLY A 310 -5.67 8.57 -19.74
C GLY A 310 -4.98 7.71 -18.67
N GLN A 311 -5.60 7.53 -17.51
CA GLN A 311 -5.07 6.64 -16.45
C GLN A 311 -5.06 5.18 -16.89
N ILE A 312 -6.08 4.70 -17.59
CA ILE A 312 -6.17 3.33 -18.13
C ILE A 312 -5.04 3.08 -19.12
N TYR A 313 -4.84 3.97 -20.08
CA TYR A 313 -3.77 3.82 -21.06
C TYR A 313 -2.38 3.91 -20.44
N LYS A 314 -2.20 4.73 -19.40
CA LYS A 314 -0.93 4.81 -18.65
C LYS A 314 -0.59 3.49 -17.98
N ILE A 315 -1.57 2.84 -17.33
CA ILE A 315 -1.41 1.51 -16.72
C ILE A 315 -1.09 0.47 -17.79
N ASN A 316 -1.83 0.47 -18.89
CA ASN A 316 -1.59 -0.48 -19.97
C ASN A 316 -0.18 -0.30 -20.59
N LYS A 317 0.27 0.94 -20.78
CA LYS A 317 1.61 1.22 -21.30
C LYS A 317 2.72 0.72 -20.34
N GLN A 318 2.49 0.86 -19.05
CA GLN A 318 3.46 0.44 -18.02
C GLN A 318 3.51 -1.08 -17.85
N TYR A 319 2.39 -1.80 -18.02
CA TYR A 319 2.23 -3.23 -17.76
C TYR A 319 1.64 -3.99 -18.95
N ALA A 320 2.04 -3.65 -20.19
CA ALA A 320 1.44 -4.14 -21.44
C ALA A 320 1.31 -5.67 -21.56
N ASN A 321 2.24 -6.43 -20.94
CA ASN A 321 2.23 -7.90 -21.00
C ASN A 321 1.30 -8.56 -19.97
N ARG A 322 0.69 -7.78 -19.07
CA ARG A 322 -0.13 -8.31 -17.97
C ARG A 322 -1.50 -7.64 -17.84
N VAL A 323 -1.78 -6.67 -18.69
CA VAL A 323 -3.07 -5.95 -18.70
C VAL A 323 -3.68 -6.09 -20.09
N HIS A 324 -4.90 -6.61 -20.13
CA HIS A 324 -5.72 -6.64 -21.35
C HIS A 324 -6.89 -5.66 -21.18
N LEU A 325 -7.05 -4.75 -22.13
CA LEU A 325 -8.09 -3.72 -22.11
C LEU A 325 -9.32 -4.14 -22.90
N TYR A 326 -10.49 -4.01 -22.29
CA TYR A 326 -11.78 -4.33 -22.92
C TYR A 326 -12.71 -3.11 -22.79
N PRO A 327 -12.82 -2.28 -23.87
CA PRO A 327 -13.77 -1.18 -23.87
C PRO A 327 -15.19 -1.71 -23.97
N LEU A 328 -16.09 -1.18 -23.15
CA LEU A 328 -17.51 -1.49 -23.14
C LEU A 328 -18.31 -0.29 -23.64
N VAL A 329 -19.41 -0.55 -24.33
CA VAL A 329 -20.42 0.45 -24.70
C VAL A 329 -21.61 0.31 -23.76
N GLU A 330 -22.10 -0.90 -23.57
CA GLU A 330 -23.19 -1.25 -22.69
C GLU A 330 -22.78 -2.35 -21.71
N ILE A 331 -23.53 -2.50 -20.62
CA ILE A 331 -23.20 -3.50 -19.59
C ILE A 331 -23.48 -4.93 -20.08
N GLU A 332 -24.37 -5.08 -21.06
CA GLU A 332 -24.68 -6.33 -21.73
C GLU A 332 -23.50 -6.89 -22.54
N ASP A 333 -22.56 -6.04 -22.94
CA ASP A 333 -21.33 -6.42 -23.64
C ASP A 333 -20.29 -7.09 -22.74
N LEU A 334 -20.57 -7.13 -21.43
CA LEU A 334 -19.65 -7.71 -20.44
C LEU A 334 -19.59 -9.24 -20.58
N VAL A 335 -18.63 -9.72 -21.33
CA VAL A 335 -18.30 -11.15 -21.45
C VAL A 335 -16.97 -11.40 -20.74
N LEU A 336 -17.03 -12.19 -19.66
CA LEU A 336 -15.86 -12.53 -18.86
C LEU A 336 -15.29 -13.88 -19.26
N PRO A 337 -14.02 -13.97 -19.69
CA PRO A 337 -13.37 -15.24 -20.04
C PRO A 337 -13.07 -16.11 -18.80
N ILE A 338 -13.27 -15.56 -17.59
CA ILE A 338 -12.84 -16.16 -16.33
C ILE A 338 -14.02 -16.80 -15.62
N ILE A 339 -14.20 -18.11 -15.74
CA ILE A 339 -15.33 -18.82 -15.12
C ILE A 339 -15.18 -18.96 -13.61
N HIS A 340 -13.95 -19.23 -13.11
CA HIS A 340 -13.65 -19.44 -11.69
C HIS A 340 -12.79 -18.32 -11.09
N GLY A 341 -12.66 -17.19 -11.80
CA GLY A 341 -11.86 -16.05 -11.41
C GLY A 341 -12.59 -15.09 -10.44
N LEU A 342 -11.96 -13.95 -10.24
CA LEU A 342 -12.46 -12.86 -9.40
C LEU A 342 -12.75 -11.63 -10.25
N LEU A 343 -13.94 -11.09 -10.14
CA LEU A 343 -14.29 -9.78 -10.69
C LEU A 343 -14.29 -8.75 -9.57
N ILE A 344 -13.46 -7.72 -9.70
CA ILE A 344 -13.40 -6.57 -8.79
C ILE A 344 -14.17 -5.41 -9.41
N LEU A 345 -15.07 -4.81 -8.64
CA LEU A 345 -15.90 -3.68 -9.07
C LEU A 345 -16.30 -2.83 -7.86
N SER A 346 -16.75 -1.60 -8.10
CA SER A 346 -17.29 -0.75 -7.03
C SER A 346 -18.70 -1.20 -6.61
N TYR A 347 -19.09 -0.76 -5.41
CA TYR A 347 -20.43 -1.02 -4.88
C TYR A 347 -21.52 -0.43 -5.78
N ASP A 348 -21.36 0.80 -6.22
CA ASP A 348 -22.34 1.50 -7.06
C ASP A 348 -22.49 0.82 -8.43
N THR A 349 -21.39 0.44 -9.05
CA THR A 349 -21.39 -0.33 -10.30
C THR A 349 -22.06 -1.70 -10.10
N CYS A 350 -21.78 -2.39 -8.99
CA CYS A 350 -22.42 -3.66 -8.66
C CYS A 350 -23.96 -3.53 -8.53
N VAL A 351 -24.42 -2.49 -7.85
CA VAL A 351 -25.85 -2.19 -7.72
C VAL A 351 -26.49 -1.93 -9.09
N GLY A 352 -25.80 -1.18 -9.96
CA GLY A 352 -26.25 -0.93 -11.33
C GLY A 352 -26.39 -2.22 -12.16
N ILE A 353 -25.40 -3.11 -12.09
CA ILE A 353 -25.43 -4.40 -12.81
C ILE A 353 -26.52 -5.34 -12.26
N ALA A 354 -26.76 -5.31 -10.95
CA ALA A 354 -27.75 -6.16 -10.31
C ALA A 354 -29.19 -5.91 -10.80
N ALA A 355 -29.44 -4.75 -11.40
CA ALA A 355 -30.71 -4.47 -12.06
C ALA A 355 -30.95 -5.35 -13.31
N ASN A 356 -29.86 -5.83 -13.95
CA ASN A 356 -29.91 -6.78 -15.06
C ASN A 356 -29.60 -8.20 -14.57
N GLU A 357 -30.67 -8.95 -14.25
CA GLU A 357 -30.59 -10.29 -13.65
C GLU A 357 -29.82 -11.29 -14.52
N LYS A 358 -29.90 -11.19 -15.85
CA LYS A 358 -29.15 -12.08 -16.77
C LYS A 358 -27.66 -11.89 -16.67
N VAL A 359 -27.21 -10.65 -16.75
CA VAL A 359 -25.78 -10.30 -16.64
C VAL A 359 -25.27 -10.67 -15.27
N PHE A 360 -25.99 -10.30 -14.21
CA PHE A 360 -25.57 -10.57 -12.84
C PHE A 360 -25.41 -12.06 -12.53
N LYS A 361 -26.30 -12.93 -13.03
CA LYS A 361 -26.20 -14.40 -12.86
C LYS A 361 -24.98 -15.00 -13.56
N ALA A 362 -24.54 -14.42 -14.66
CA ALA A 362 -23.39 -14.90 -15.44
C ALA A 362 -22.03 -14.49 -14.84
N LEU A 363 -22.00 -13.56 -13.87
CA LEU A 363 -20.75 -13.09 -13.27
C LEU A 363 -20.08 -14.18 -12.44
N PRO A 364 -18.71 -14.23 -12.41
CA PRO A 364 -17.93 -15.11 -11.54
C PRO A 364 -18.05 -14.68 -10.07
N SER A 365 -17.12 -15.11 -9.23
CA SER A 365 -17.01 -14.58 -7.87
C SER A 365 -16.68 -13.10 -7.89
N LEU A 366 -17.30 -12.33 -6.98
CA LEU A 366 -17.22 -10.87 -6.95
C LEU A 366 -16.46 -10.40 -5.72
N LEU A 367 -15.66 -9.36 -5.91
CA LEU A 367 -15.15 -8.52 -4.85
C LEU A 367 -15.69 -7.10 -5.06
N VAL A 368 -16.74 -6.79 -4.32
CA VAL A 368 -17.41 -5.50 -4.41
C VAL A 368 -16.79 -4.55 -3.41
N MET A 369 -16.24 -3.44 -3.89
CA MET A 369 -15.49 -2.50 -3.08
C MET A 369 -16.18 -1.17 -2.94
N LYS A 370 -16.14 -0.60 -1.73
CA LYS A 370 -16.53 0.78 -1.45
C LYS A 370 -15.36 1.47 -0.77
N ASP A 371 -15.02 2.66 -1.26
CA ASP A 371 -13.99 3.49 -0.62
C ASP A 371 -14.50 4.06 0.71
N ALA A 372 -13.60 4.51 1.57
CA ALA A 372 -13.97 5.22 2.77
C ALA A 372 -14.68 6.52 2.38
N SER A 373 -15.85 6.76 2.93
CA SER A 373 -16.64 7.97 2.72
C SER A 373 -16.10 9.15 3.51
#